data_267c16a66d008e6f31434621ad0140de
#
_entry.id   267c16a66d008e6f31434621ad0140de
#
_cell.length_a   1.000
_cell.length_b   1.000
_cell.length_c   1.000
_cell.angle_alpha   90.00
_cell.angle_beta   90.00
_cell.angle_gamma   90.00
#
_symmetry.space_group_name_H-M   'P 1'
#
loop_
_entity.id
_entity.type
_entity.pdbx_description
1 polymer ?
#
loop_
_entity_poly.entity_id
_entity_poly.type
_entity_poly.pdbx_seq_one_letter_code
_entity_poly.pdbx_strand_id
1 'polypeptide(L)'
;MEDINLHFTGDFHAIGAANNLLAAMLDNHIYQGNALRIDPKRITWKRVVDMNDRQLRNIVDGLGRRVDGVTREDGYDITVASEIMAVLCLARNITDLKERLSKIIVGYTYDEEPVTAGDLKAAGAMTALLKDALKPNLVQTLEHVPAIVHGGPFANIAHGCNSVRATKAAMKMADYCITEAGFGADLGAEKFFDIKCRKAGLTPDAVVLVATIRALKYNGGVAKADLGAENLEALKKGIVNLEKHIENLQKYGVPVVVTLNSFITDSEAETAYVREFCETRGCEFALSEVWEKGGEGGIALAEKVLKAIDEKENHFHVLYENELPLQDKIKKIAQEIYGASDVVFAPAAAKQLKRLTELGFGDLPVCMAKNQYSLSDDPTLLGRPSGFELNVREVYVSAGAGFVVVLTGAVMTMPGLPKAPAAYNIDVDDSGRIVGLF
;
A
#
# COMPACT_ATOMS: atom_id res chain seq x y z
N MET A 1 3.23 -22.42 -3.51
CA MET A 1 2.07 -21.48 -3.56
C MET A 1 1.17 -21.61 -2.33
N GLU A 2 0.84 -22.82 -1.90
CA GLU A 2 -0.02 -23.10 -0.75
C GLU A 2 0.49 -22.42 0.54
N ASP A 3 1.75 -22.62 0.93
CA ASP A 3 2.34 -21.98 2.11
C ASP A 3 2.31 -20.44 2.04
N ILE A 4 2.53 -19.86 0.86
CA ILE A 4 2.46 -18.41 0.67
C ILE A 4 1.02 -17.93 0.88
N ASN A 5 0.02 -18.63 0.33
CA ASN A 5 -1.38 -18.24 0.46
C ASN A 5 -1.93 -18.41 1.87
N LEU A 6 -1.51 -19.44 2.60
CA LEU A 6 -2.03 -19.72 3.93
C LEU A 6 -1.29 -18.99 5.04
N HIS A 7 0.02 -18.83 4.93
CA HIS A 7 0.86 -18.30 6.01
C HIS A 7 1.72 -17.11 5.61
N PHE A 8 1.76 -16.74 4.33
CA PHE A 8 2.61 -15.67 3.80
C PHE A 8 4.02 -15.70 4.40
N THR A 9 4.66 -16.88 4.36
CA THR A 9 6.05 -17.09 4.83
C THR A 9 6.30 -16.84 6.33
N GLY A 10 5.25 -16.63 7.15
CA GLY A 10 5.33 -16.42 8.59
C GLY A 10 5.46 -14.95 9.02
N ASP A 11 5.65 -14.02 8.12
CA ASP A 11 5.82 -12.60 8.43
C ASP A 11 4.60 -12.03 9.16
N PHE A 12 3.39 -12.38 8.73
CA PHE A 12 2.14 -11.90 9.32
C PHE A 12 1.96 -12.40 10.75
N HIS A 13 2.35 -13.64 11.05
CA HIS A 13 2.31 -14.17 12.42
C HIS A 13 3.25 -13.39 13.34
N ALA A 14 4.48 -13.10 12.89
CA ALA A 14 5.45 -12.32 13.66
C ALA A 14 4.96 -10.87 13.87
N ILE A 15 4.37 -10.25 12.85
CA ILE A 15 3.81 -8.90 12.94
C ILE A 15 2.66 -8.87 13.92
N GLY A 16 1.72 -9.81 13.83
CA GLY A 16 0.59 -9.93 14.75
C GLY A 16 1.04 -10.10 16.19
N ALA A 17 2.04 -10.97 16.43
CA ALA A 17 2.62 -11.18 17.76
C ALA A 17 3.27 -9.91 18.30
N ALA A 18 4.08 -9.21 17.52
CA ALA A 18 4.74 -7.98 17.94
C ALA A 18 3.75 -6.84 18.21
N ASN A 19 2.73 -6.69 17.36
CA ASN A 19 1.69 -5.68 17.53
C ASN A 19 0.87 -5.89 18.81
N ASN A 20 0.45 -7.12 19.04
CA ASN A 20 -0.41 -7.46 20.17
C ASN A 20 0.40 -7.47 21.49
N LEU A 21 1.71 -7.78 21.43
CA LEU A 21 2.61 -7.58 22.57
C LEU A 21 2.62 -6.08 22.99
N LEU A 22 2.76 -5.15 22.04
CA LEU A 22 2.75 -3.72 22.34
C LEU A 22 1.41 -3.29 22.94
N ALA A 23 0.28 -3.76 22.41
CA ALA A 23 -1.05 -3.50 22.98
C ALA A 23 -1.19 -4.05 24.42
N ALA A 24 -0.74 -5.28 24.65
CA ALA A 24 -0.76 -5.87 25.98
C ALA A 24 0.15 -5.13 26.98
N MET A 25 1.33 -4.67 26.56
CA MET A 25 2.22 -3.88 27.39
C MET A 25 1.65 -2.52 27.73
N LEU A 26 0.95 -1.89 26.79
CA LEU A 26 0.23 -0.63 27.00
C LEU A 26 -0.85 -0.78 28.08
N ASP A 27 -1.74 -1.76 27.93
CA ASP A 27 -2.82 -2.01 28.89
C ASP A 27 -2.29 -2.42 30.26
N ASN A 28 -1.23 -3.26 30.30
CA ASN A 28 -0.57 -3.61 31.54
C ASN A 28 0.07 -2.41 32.23
N HIS A 29 0.69 -1.48 31.48
CA HIS A 29 1.24 -0.24 32.03
C HIS A 29 0.17 0.60 32.72
N ILE A 30 -0.99 0.77 32.07
CA ILE A 30 -2.13 1.51 32.62
C ILE A 30 -2.64 0.81 33.90
N TYR A 31 -2.82 -0.51 33.84
CA TYR A 31 -3.29 -1.31 34.99
C TYR A 31 -2.33 -1.28 36.18
N GLN A 32 -1.03 -1.29 35.98
CA GLN A 32 0.01 -1.29 37.01
C GLN A 32 0.35 0.08 37.59
N GLY A 33 -0.51 1.07 37.38
CA GLY A 33 -0.40 2.38 38.01
C GLY A 33 -0.09 3.53 37.06
N ASN A 34 0.02 3.30 35.76
CA ASN A 34 0.06 4.31 34.72
C ASN A 34 1.10 5.43 34.98
N ALA A 35 2.34 5.05 35.26
CA ALA A 35 3.41 6.00 35.59
C ALA A 35 3.67 7.03 34.48
N LEU A 36 3.38 6.70 33.22
CA LEU A 36 3.46 7.60 32.07
C LEU A 36 2.24 8.51 31.93
N ARG A 37 1.23 8.37 32.78
CA ARG A 37 0.01 9.20 32.77
C ARG A 37 -0.73 9.15 31.42
N ILE A 38 -0.79 7.97 30.78
CA ILE A 38 -1.51 7.78 29.52
C ILE A 38 -3.00 7.99 29.76
N ASP A 39 -3.63 8.81 28.89
CA ASP A 39 -5.07 8.96 28.88
C ASP A 39 -5.73 7.76 28.16
N PRO A 40 -6.51 6.90 28.84
CA PRO A 40 -7.15 5.74 28.20
C PRO A 40 -8.10 6.09 27.06
N LYS A 41 -8.57 7.34 26.98
CA LYS A 41 -9.41 7.85 25.88
C LYS A 41 -8.61 8.41 24.70
N ARG A 42 -7.29 8.45 24.80
CA ARG A 42 -6.38 8.95 23.76
C ARG A 42 -5.38 7.91 23.30
N ILE A 43 -5.71 6.62 23.48
CA ILE A 43 -4.95 5.52 22.93
C ILE A 43 -5.25 5.44 21.43
N THR A 44 -4.20 5.39 20.61
CA THR A 44 -4.27 5.29 19.16
C THR A 44 -3.88 3.90 18.65
N TRP A 45 -3.24 3.09 19.49
CA TRP A 45 -2.76 1.77 19.16
C TRP A 45 -3.86 0.73 19.31
N LYS A 46 -4.14 -0.01 18.23
CA LYS A 46 -5.09 -1.11 18.19
C LYS A 46 -4.40 -2.46 18.18
N ARG A 47 -5.15 -3.49 18.49
CA ARG A 47 -4.75 -4.88 18.25
C ARG A 47 -4.85 -5.20 16.76
N VAL A 48 -4.28 -6.34 16.35
CA VAL A 48 -4.42 -6.84 14.98
C VAL A 48 -4.75 -8.33 14.98
N VAL A 49 -5.42 -8.74 13.91
CA VAL A 49 -5.69 -10.15 13.58
C VAL A 49 -5.65 -10.30 12.06
N ASP A 50 -5.06 -11.41 11.60
CA ASP A 50 -5.02 -11.72 10.17
C ASP A 50 -6.30 -12.44 9.74
N MET A 51 -7.43 -11.73 9.84
CA MET A 51 -8.76 -12.21 9.51
C MET A 51 -9.68 -11.03 9.16
N ASN A 52 -10.52 -11.21 8.15
CA ASN A 52 -11.56 -10.25 7.81
C ASN A 52 -12.74 -10.38 8.77
N ASP A 53 -12.75 -9.61 9.85
CA ASP A 53 -13.80 -9.67 10.87
C ASP A 53 -14.35 -8.29 11.25
N ARG A 54 -15.49 -7.93 10.67
CA ARG A 54 -16.15 -6.64 10.94
C ARG A 54 -16.63 -6.46 12.37
N GLN A 55 -16.80 -7.53 13.14
CA GLN A 55 -17.22 -7.46 14.55
C GLN A 55 -16.12 -6.87 15.44
N LEU A 56 -14.87 -6.97 15.01
CA LEU A 56 -13.70 -6.50 15.77
C LEU A 56 -13.35 -5.03 15.52
N ARG A 57 -14.05 -4.32 14.65
CA ARG A 57 -13.74 -2.92 14.33
C ARG A 57 -13.75 -2.00 15.54
N ASN A 58 -14.78 -2.19 16.40
CA ASN A 58 -14.92 -1.46 17.65
C ASN A 58 -15.36 -2.47 18.71
N ILE A 59 -14.57 -2.56 19.77
CA ILE A 59 -14.83 -3.45 20.92
C ILE A 59 -14.66 -2.67 22.21
N VAL A 60 -15.07 -3.26 23.30
CA VAL A 60 -14.73 -2.83 24.65
C VAL A 60 -13.91 -3.93 25.28
N ASP A 61 -12.66 -3.62 25.66
CA ASP A 61 -11.78 -4.54 26.37
C ASP A 61 -11.72 -4.25 27.88
N GLY A 62 -11.05 -5.11 28.65
CA GLY A 62 -10.90 -4.99 30.09
C GLY A 62 -12.24 -5.10 30.85
N LEU A 63 -13.27 -5.70 30.26
CA LEU A 63 -14.56 -5.96 30.93
C LEU A 63 -14.39 -7.00 32.03
N GLY A 64 -15.17 -6.84 33.11
CA GLY A 64 -15.22 -7.78 34.22
C GLY A 64 -14.83 -7.14 35.54
N ARG A 65 -14.01 -7.85 36.32
CA ARG A 65 -13.59 -7.39 37.65
C ARG A 65 -12.37 -6.48 37.57
N ARG A 66 -12.05 -5.79 38.64
CA ARG A 66 -10.86 -4.92 38.73
C ARG A 66 -9.56 -5.59 38.32
N VAL A 67 -9.46 -6.92 38.55
CA VAL A 67 -8.27 -7.71 38.18
C VAL A 67 -8.17 -8.03 36.70
N ASP A 68 -9.24 -7.79 35.95
CA ASP A 68 -9.34 -8.14 34.52
C ASP A 68 -8.86 -6.98 33.62
N GLY A 69 -8.48 -5.82 34.19
CA GLY A 69 -7.90 -4.68 33.46
C GLY A 69 -8.64 -3.37 33.68
N VAL A 70 -8.35 -2.40 32.87
CA VAL A 70 -9.04 -1.09 32.79
C VAL A 70 -9.94 -1.08 31.59
N THR A 71 -11.24 -0.98 31.79
CA THR A 71 -12.24 -0.98 30.72
C THR A 71 -12.04 0.24 29.81
N ARG A 72 -11.87 0.00 28.52
CA ARG A 72 -11.74 1.04 27.48
C ARG A 72 -12.28 0.58 26.13
N GLU A 73 -12.51 1.54 25.26
CA GLU A 73 -12.77 1.27 23.84
C GLU A 73 -11.47 0.85 23.15
N ASP A 74 -11.55 -0.16 22.31
CA ASP A 74 -10.45 -0.69 21.47
C ASP A 74 -11.00 -1.15 20.12
N GLY A 75 -10.17 -1.74 19.31
CA GLY A 75 -10.52 -2.36 18.03
C GLY A 75 -9.38 -3.20 17.48
N TYR A 76 -9.67 -3.87 16.37
CA TYR A 76 -8.67 -4.61 15.62
C TYR A 76 -8.56 -4.05 14.21
N ASP A 77 -7.34 -3.92 13.75
CA ASP A 77 -7.04 -3.76 12.33
C ASP A 77 -6.58 -5.12 11.74
N ILE A 78 -6.70 -5.31 10.43
CA ILE A 78 -6.09 -6.47 9.79
C ILE A 78 -4.57 -6.32 9.83
N THR A 79 -3.85 -7.42 10.01
CA THR A 79 -2.39 -7.41 10.23
C THR A 79 -1.61 -6.59 9.19
N VAL A 80 -2.00 -6.67 7.92
CA VAL A 80 -1.38 -5.93 6.82
C VAL A 80 -1.61 -4.40 6.86
N ALA A 81 -2.60 -3.95 7.63
CA ALA A 81 -2.87 -2.53 7.84
C ALA A 81 -2.05 -1.93 8.99
N SER A 82 -1.37 -2.75 9.77
CA SER A 82 -0.59 -2.29 10.93
C SER A 82 0.60 -1.42 10.55
N GLU A 83 0.95 -0.48 11.42
CA GLU A 83 2.18 0.30 11.27
C GLU A 83 3.42 -0.61 11.30
N ILE A 84 3.38 -1.75 12.02
CA ILE A 84 4.50 -2.69 12.10
C ILE A 84 4.79 -3.32 10.73
N MET A 85 3.75 -3.61 9.92
CA MET A 85 3.96 -4.06 8.54
C MET A 85 4.74 -3.01 7.73
N ALA A 86 4.35 -1.75 7.82
CA ALA A 86 5.04 -0.66 7.13
C ALA A 86 6.49 -0.48 7.66
N VAL A 87 6.69 -0.56 8.97
CA VAL A 87 8.01 -0.51 9.61
C VAL A 87 8.91 -1.65 9.12
N LEU A 88 8.41 -2.89 9.09
CA LEU A 88 9.16 -4.06 8.60
C LEU A 88 9.62 -3.85 7.15
N CYS A 89 8.72 -3.36 6.30
CA CYS A 89 8.99 -3.12 4.88
C CYS A 89 10.00 -1.98 4.64
N LEU A 90 10.03 -0.97 5.50
CA LEU A 90 10.93 0.19 5.36
C LEU A 90 12.24 0.04 6.13
N ALA A 91 12.36 -0.95 7.03
CA ALA A 91 13.57 -1.20 7.80
C ALA A 91 14.73 -1.69 6.92
N ARG A 92 15.91 -1.09 7.12
CA ARG A 92 17.14 -1.42 6.39
C ARG A 92 17.91 -2.59 7.01
N ASN A 93 17.87 -2.69 8.34
CA ASN A 93 18.55 -3.71 9.13
C ASN A 93 17.89 -3.82 10.52
N ILE A 94 18.42 -4.72 11.37
CA ILE A 94 17.85 -4.99 12.70
C ILE A 94 17.91 -3.77 13.64
N THR A 95 18.95 -2.95 13.54
CA THR A 95 19.10 -1.74 14.35
C THR A 95 18.07 -0.70 13.93
N ASP A 96 17.93 -0.44 12.63
CA ASP A 96 16.92 0.47 12.07
C ASP A 96 15.50 -0.02 12.39
N LEU A 97 15.26 -1.34 12.35
CA LEU A 97 13.98 -1.92 12.79
C LEU A 97 13.67 -1.55 14.24
N LYS A 98 14.61 -1.76 15.16
CA LYS A 98 14.44 -1.46 16.59
C LYS A 98 14.22 0.03 16.84
N GLU A 99 14.98 0.89 16.15
CA GLU A 99 14.82 2.35 16.24
C GLU A 99 13.44 2.81 15.75
N ARG A 100 12.96 2.26 14.62
CA ARG A 100 11.63 2.54 14.09
C ARG A 100 10.53 2.08 15.04
N LEU A 101 10.62 0.87 15.54
CA LEU A 101 9.66 0.32 16.50
C LEU A 101 9.59 1.18 17.76
N SER A 102 10.73 1.71 18.24
CA SER A 102 10.75 2.57 19.43
C SER A 102 10.01 3.90 19.25
N LYS A 103 9.87 4.39 18.02
CA LYS A 103 9.20 5.65 17.68
C LYS A 103 7.69 5.53 17.51
N ILE A 104 7.13 4.31 17.43
CA ILE A 104 5.69 4.09 17.28
C ILE A 104 4.95 4.79 18.43
N ILE A 105 4.00 5.65 18.10
CA ILE A 105 3.13 6.32 19.07
C ILE A 105 1.96 5.41 19.39
N VAL A 106 1.76 5.13 20.68
CA VAL A 106 0.69 4.25 21.18
C VAL A 106 -0.52 5.01 21.71
N GLY A 107 -0.34 6.29 22.02
CA GLY A 107 -1.37 7.17 22.56
C GLY A 107 -0.76 8.43 23.10
N TYR A 108 -1.52 9.16 23.89
CA TYR A 108 -1.12 10.46 24.48
C TYR A 108 -1.39 10.50 25.97
N THR A 109 -0.60 11.30 26.68
CA THR A 109 -0.82 11.60 28.10
C THR A 109 -2.03 12.50 28.29
N TYR A 110 -2.47 12.69 29.56
CA TYR A 110 -3.49 13.71 29.90
C TYR A 110 -3.07 15.14 29.52
N ASP A 111 -1.76 15.37 29.37
CA ASP A 111 -1.18 16.66 28.96
C ASP A 111 -0.96 16.74 27.43
N GLU A 112 -1.52 15.77 26.66
CA GLU A 112 -1.46 15.67 25.20
C GLU A 112 -0.06 15.35 24.62
N GLU A 113 0.90 14.94 25.45
CA GLU A 113 2.22 14.53 24.98
C GLU A 113 2.19 13.08 24.42
N PRO A 114 2.85 12.80 23.27
CA PRO A 114 2.87 11.46 22.71
C PRO A 114 3.62 10.48 23.61
N VAL A 115 3.10 9.26 23.72
CA VAL A 115 3.75 8.13 24.39
C VAL A 115 4.12 7.10 23.33
N THR A 116 5.36 6.64 23.38
CA THR A 116 5.92 5.73 22.37
C THR A 116 6.11 4.30 22.88
N ALA A 117 6.29 3.36 21.96
CA ALA A 117 6.70 2.00 22.28
C ALA A 117 8.09 1.95 22.96
N GLY A 118 8.92 2.97 22.73
CA GLY A 118 10.20 3.17 23.43
C GLY A 118 10.00 3.51 24.91
N ASP A 119 9.05 4.39 25.23
CA ASP A 119 8.71 4.76 26.61
C ASP A 119 8.17 3.57 27.40
N LEU A 120 7.41 2.69 26.73
CA LEU A 120 6.94 1.40 27.27
C LEU A 120 8.03 0.33 27.31
N LYS A 121 9.23 0.61 26.79
CA LYS A 121 10.35 -0.34 26.68
C LYS A 121 10.02 -1.61 25.88
N ALA A 122 9.06 -1.54 24.96
CA ALA A 122 8.59 -2.67 24.18
C ALA A 122 9.47 -3.00 22.96
N ALA A 123 10.19 -2.02 22.41
CA ALA A 123 10.91 -2.14 21.14
C ALA A 123 11.89 -3.32 21.07
N GLY A 124 12.55 -3.67 22.17
CA GLY A 124 13.47 -4.80 22.22
C GLY A 124 12.77 -6.15 22.00
N ALA A 125 11.69 -6.39 22.74
CA ALA A 125 10.90 -7.62 22.63
C ALA A 125 10.20 -7.73 21.27
N MET A 126 9.63 -6.62 20.76
CA MET A 126 9.06 -6.56 19.41
C MET A 126 10.11 -6.90 18.35
N THR A 127 11.33 -6.37 18.47
CA THR A 127 12.42 -6.68 17.54
C THR A 127 12.80 -8.15 17.58
N ALA A 128 12.82 -8.76 18.77
CA ALA A 128 13.10 -10.19 18.92
C ALA A 128 12.05 -11.05 18.20
N LEU A 129 10.77 -10.72 18.31
CA LEU A 129 9.69 -11.40 17.59
C LEU A 129 9.79 -11.24 16.07
N LEU A 130 10.26 -10.10 15.58
CA LEU A 130 10.39 -9.78 14.17
C LEU A 130 11.74 -10.16 13.55
N LYS A 131 12.68 -10.68 14.33
CA LYS A 131 14.06 -10.94 13.89
C LYS A 131 14.13 -11.81 12.64
N ASP A 132 13.36 -12.89 12.60
CA ASP A 132 13.35 -13.81 11.46
C ASP A 132 12.47 -13.30 10.33
N ALA A 133 11.36 -12.66 10.66
CA ALA A 133 10.49 -12.00 9.68
C ALA A 133 11.21 -10.86 8.91
N LEU A 134 12.29 -10.30 9.45
CA LEU A 134 13.10 -9.29 8.74
C LEU A 134 13.91 -9.87 7.57
N LYS A 135 14.01 -11.19 7.44
CA LYS A 135 14.71 -11.86 6.34
C LYS A 135 13.77 -12.05 5.16
N PRO A 136 14.10 -11.54 3.97
CA PRO A 136 13.28 -11.79 2.77
C PRO A 136 13.22 -13.29 2.45
N ASN A 137 12.10 -13.73 1.90
CA ASN A 137 11.87 -15.12 1.51
C ASN A 137 12.19 -15.30 0.03
N LEU A 138 13.11 -16.21 -0.28
CA LEU A 138 13.48 -16.54 -1.65
C LEU A 138 12.66 -17.73 -2.12
N VAL A 139 11.97 -17.58 -3.24
CA VAL A 139 11.21 -18.62 -3.92
C VAL A 139 11.67 -18.76 -5.37
N GLN A 140 11.45 -19.93 -5.95
CA GLN A 140 11.72 -20.16 -7.36
C GLN A 140 10.40 -20.17 -8.14
N THR A 141 10.35 -19.42 -9.23
CA THR A 141 9.20 -19.43 -10.12
C THR A 141 9.17 -20.71 -10.98
N LEU A 142 8.04 -20.95 -11.67
CA LEU A 142 7.92 -22.07 -12.62
C LEU A 142 8.93 -21.98 -13.79
N GLU A 143 9.35 -20.77 -14.13
CA GLU A 143 10.38 -20.49 -15.15
C GLU A 143 11.81 -20.54 -14.57
N HIS A 144 11.98 -21.08 -13.37
CA HIS A 144 13.27 -21.20 -12.68
C HIS A 144 13.98 -19.86 -12.40
N VAL A 145 13.26 -18.75 -12.42
CA VAL A 145 13.76 -17.43 -12.08
C VAL A 145 13.55 -17.19 -10.57
N PRO A 146 14.55 -16.63 -9.84
CA PRO A 146 14.38 -16.33 -8.44
C PRO A 146 13.38 -15.18 -8.23
N ALA A 147 12.51 -15.32 -7.24
CA ALA A 147 11.62 -14.27 -6.78
C ALA A 147 11.74 -14.10 -5.27
N ILE A 148 11.71 -12.85 -4.82
CA ILE A 148 11.81 -12.53 -3.40
C ILE A 148 10.48 -12.01 -2.92
N VAL A 149 9.86 -12.72 -1.96
CA VAL A 149 8.58 -12.35 -1.33
C VAL A 149 8.84 -11.83 0.07
N HIS A 150 8.45 -10.59 0.36
CA HIS A 150 8.67 -10.02 1.68
C HIS A 150 7.79 -8.81 1.95
N GLY A 151 6.91 -8.92 2.96
CA GLY A 151 5.96 -7.90 3.37
C GLY A 151 4.81 -7.71 2.38
N GLY A 152 3.74 -7.06 2.83
CA GLY A 152 2.52 -6.83 2.05
C GLY A 152 1.68 -5.67 2.60
N PRO A 153 2.25 -4.45 2.73
CA PRO A 153 1.48 -3.31 3.23
C PRO A 153 0.42 -2.90 2.20
N PHE A 154 -0.78 -2.56 2.65
CA PHE A 154 -1.85 -2.11 1.76
C PHE A 154 -1.51 -0.77 1.10
N ALA A 155 -1.64 -0.69 -0.24
CA ALA A 155 -1.35 0.52 -0.99
C ALA A 155 -2.38 1.65 -0.81
N ASN A 156 -3.55 1.37 -0.28
CA ASN A 156 -4.60 2.35 -0.01
C ASN A 156 -4.56 2.93 1.41
N ILE A 157 -3.66 2.46 2.29
CA ILE A 157 -3.49 2.94 3.67
C ILE A 157 -2.03 3.02 4.12
N ALA A 158 -1.11 2.40 3.39
CA ALA A 158 0.33 2.41 3.60
C ALA A 158 1.05 2.57 2.26
N HIS A 159 2.36 2.36 2.20
CA HIS A 159 3.15 2.61 1.00
C HIS A 159 3.02 1.53 -0.10
N GLY A 160 2.33 0.41 0.16
CA GLY A 160 1.87 -0.53 -0.86
C GLY A 160 2.94 -1.24 -1.68
N CYS A 161 4.13 -1.44 -1.13
CA CYS A 161 5.27 -2.03 -1.84
C CYS A 161 5.97 -3.05 -0.97
N ASN A 162 6.64 -4.02 -1.57
CA ASN A 162 7.50 -4.95 -0.86
C ASN A 162 8.64 -4.22 -0.10
N SER A 163 9.39 -4.98 0.70
CA SER A 163 10.40 -4.38 1.57
C SER A 163 11.61 -3.79 0.82
N VAL A 164 12.18 -2.78 1.43
CA VAL A 164 13.48 -2.19 1.02
C VAL A 164 14.58 -3.25 1.01
N ARG A 165 14.55 -4.18 1.97
CA ARG A 165 15.55 -5.27 2.04
C ARG A 165 15.44 -6.23 0.88
N ALA A 166 14.22 -6.64 0.50
CA ALA A 166 13.98 -7.50 -0.64
C ALA A 166 14.49 -6.85 -1.94
N THR A 167 14.11 -5.61 -2.19
CA THR A 167 14.55 -4.87 -3.39
C THR A 167 16.07 -4.72 -3.42
N LYS A 168 16.72 -4.28 -2.32
CA LYS A 168 18.18 -4.13 -2.29
C LYS A 168 18.94 -5.46 -2.35
N ALA A 169 18.35 -6.56 -1.88
CA ALA A 169 18.93 -7.89 -2.05
C ALA A 169 18.85 -8.34 -3.51
N ALA A 170 17.69 -8.20 -4.16
CA ALA A 170 17.51 -8.53 -5.57
C ALA A 170 18.47 -7.74 -6.47
N MET A 171 18.58 -6.42 -6.27
CA MET A 171 19.52 -5.55 -7.03
C MET A 171 20.99 -5.96 -6.91
N LYS A 172 21.37 -6.71 -5.85
CA LYS A 172 22.74 -7.21 -5.67
C LYS A 172 22.96 -8.59 -6.27
N MET A 173 21.91 -9.29 -6.62
CA MET A 173 21.96 -10.70 -7.06
C MET A 173 21.65 -10.87 -8.55
N ALA A 174 21.18 -9.82 -9.22
CA ALA A 174 20.80 -9.89 -10.62
C ALA A 174 21.15 -8.59 -11.35
N ASP A 175 21.32 -8.67 -12.67
CA ASP A 175 21.57 -7.53 -13.55
C ASP A 175 20.33 -6.63 -13.65
N TYR A 176 19.14 -7.22 -13.56
CA TYR A 176 17.86 -6.53 -13.57
C TYR A 176 17.02 -6.93 -12.35
N CYS A 177 16.47 -5.94 -11.68
CA CYS A 177 15.56 -6.12 -10.54
C CYS A 177 14.21 -5.53 -10.87
N ILE A 178 13.18 -6.39 -10.97
CA ILE A 178 11.79 -5.98 -11.18
C ILE A 178 11.09 -6.01 -9.83
N THR A 179 10.42 -4.93 -9.48
CA THR A 179 9.62 -4.83 -8.25
C THR A 179 8.25 -4.27 -8.57
N GLU A 180 7.30 -4.41 -7.64
CA GLU A 180 5.91 -3.99 -7.85
C GLU A 180 5.52 -2.81 -6.96
N ALA A 181 4.45 -2.14 -7.35
CA ALA A 181 3.72 -1.17 -6.56
C ALA A 181 2.22 -1.49 -6.65
N GLY A 182 1.55 -1.57 -5.51
CA GLY A 182 0.19 -2.08 -5.40
C GLY A 182 -0.88 -1.13 -5.94
N PHE A 183 -1.95 -1.68 -6.50
CA PHE A 183 -3.09 -0.98 -7.10
C PHE A 183 -2.71 -0.11 -8.31
N GLY A 184 -3.52 0.92 -8.61
CA GLY A 184 -3.24 1.87 -9.68
C GLY A 184 -2.01 2.72 -9.41
N ALA A 185 -1.42 3.27 -10.47
CA ALA A 185 -0.21 4.08 -10.39
C ALA A 185 -0.42 5.37 -9.55
N ASP A 186 -1.64 5.84 -9.43
CA ASP A 186 -2.02 6.97 -8.57
C ASP A 186 -1.82 6.69 -7.08
N LEU A 187 -1.88 5.43 -6.66
CA LEU A 187 -1.65 4.98 -5.29
C LEU A 187 -0.27 4.34 -5.12
N GLY A 188 -0.02 3.27 -5.87
CA GLY A 188 1.17 2.46 -5.69
C GLY A 188 2.43 3.14 -6.19
N ALA A 189 2.44 3.64 -7.42
CA ALA A 189 3.64 4.28 -7.97
C ALA A 189 3.99 5.59 -7.27
N GLU A 190 2.98 6.42 -6.95
CA GLU A 190 3.18 7.65 -6.16
C GLU A 190 3.92 7.35 -4.86
N LYS A 191 3.43 6.39 -4.06
CA LYS A 191 4.04 6.03 -2.78
C LYS A 191 5.37 5.27 -2.93
N PHE A 192 5.53 4.49 -4.00
CA PHE A 192 6.82 3.89 -4.33
C PHE A 192 7.89 4.96 -4.51
N PHE A 193 7.60 6.02 -5.25
CA PHE A 193 8.53 7.11 -5.50
C PHE A 193 8.69 8.02 -4.28
N ASP A 194 7.60 8.59 -3.78
CA ASP A 194 7.64 9.62 -2.74
C ASP A 194 7.91 9.08 -1.33
N ILE A 195 7.67 7.79 -1.08
CA ILE A 195 7.98 7.17 0.21
C ILE A 195 9.14 6.18 0.11
N LYS A 196 9.00 5.10 -0.67
CA LYS A 196 9.98 4.01 -0.69
C LYS A 196 11.31 4.43 -1.32
N CYS A 197 11.29 4.99 -2.52
CA CYS A 197 12.51 5.46 -3.21
C CYS A 197 13.22 6.54 -2.40
N ARG A 198 12.47 7.54 -1.91
CA ARG A 198 12.99 8.59 -1.04
C ARG A 198 13.72 8.03 0.19
N LYS A 199 13.09 7.13 0.93
CA LYS A 199 13.65 6.56 2.19
C LYS A 199 14.78 5.58 1.96
N ALA A 200 14.77 4.86 0.84
CA ALA A 200 15.75 3.82 0.54
C ALA A 200 16.91 4.28 -0.34
N GLY A 201 16.83 5.49 -0.93
CA GLY A 201 17.78 5.99 -1.90
C GLY A 201 17.76 5.11 -3.16
N LEU A 202 16.56 4.81 -3.67
CA LEU A 202 16.37 4.03 -4.90
C LEU A 202 16.03 4.99 -6.05
N THR A 203 16.59 4.69 -7.23
CA THR A 203 16.26 5.37 -8.49
C THR A 203 15.82 4.28 -9.48
N PRO A 204 14.55 4.23 -9.88
CA PRO A 204 14.11 3.27 -10.91
C PRO A 204 14.60 3.73 -12.29
N ASP A 205 15.01 2.77 -13.13
CA ASP A 205 15.51 3.05 -14.48
C ASP A 205 14.37 3.15 -15.50
N ALA A 206 13.28 2.40 -15.28
CA ALA A 206 12.07 2.43 -16.09
C ALA A 206 10.85 2.02 -15.27
N VAL A 207 9.67 2.36 -15.77
CA VAL A 207 8.38 1.94 -15.21
C VAL A 207 7.59 1.16 -16.25
N VAL A 208 7.08 -0.01 -15.86
CA VAL A 208 6.10 -0.75 -16.63
C VAL A 208 4.71 -0.43 -16.09
N LEU A 209 3.91 0.27 -16.89
CA LEU A 209 2.51 0.55 -16.58
C LEU A 209 1.61 -0.52 -17.20
N VAL A 210 0.99 -1.32 -16.33
CA VAL A 210 0.10 -2.41 -16.75
C VAL A 210 -1.31 -1.90 -16.97
N ALA A 211 -1.84 -2.08 -18.16
CA ALA A 211 -3.23 -1.80 -18.52
C ALA A 211 -3.98 -3.09 -18.89
N THR A 212 -5.30 -3.07 -18.82
CA THR A 212 -6.17 -4.11 -19.34
C THR A 212 -7.34 -3.49 -20.11
N ILE A 213 -7.76 -4.08 -21.21
CA ILE A 213 -8.94 -3.65 -21.98
C ILE A 213 -10.18 -3.62 -21.08
N ARG A 214 -10.33 -4.62 -20.20
CA ARG A 214 -11.44 -4.68 -19.24
C ARG A 214 -11.49 -3.46 -18.32
N ALA A 215 -10.36 -3.06 -17.75
CA ALA A 215 -10.30 -1.89 -16.88
C ALA A 215 -10.62 -0.60 -17.65
N LEU A 216 -10.13 -0.46 -18.87
CA LEU A 216 -10.41 0.70 -19.72
C LEU A 216 -11.89 0.76 -20.12
N LYS A 217 -12.51 -0.35 -20.53
CA LYS A 217 -13.96 -0.41 -20.80
C LYS A 217 -14.80 -0.11 -19.55
N TYR A 218 -14.40 -0.61 -18.38
CA TYR A 218 -15.07 -0.27 -17.13
C TYR A 218 -15.00 1.23 -16.83
N ASN A 219 -13.84 1.85 -17.02
CA ASN A 219 -13.68 3.30 -16.91
C ASN A 219 -14.47 4.08 -17.99
N GLY A 220 -14.83 3.43 -19.10
CA GLY A 220 -15.73 3.93 -20.13
C GLY A 220 -17.22 3.72 -19.83
N GLY A 221 -17.57 3.11 -18.69
CA GLY A 221 -18.93 2.93 -18.20
C GLY A 221 -19.57 1.58 -18.50
N VAL A 222 -18.81 0.57 -18.94
CA VAL A 222 -19.31 -0.80 -19.14
C VAL A 222 -19.48 -1.51 -17.80
N ALA A 223 -20.61 -2.17 -17.62
CA ALA A 223 -20.85 -2.97 -16.41
C ALA A 223 -19.89 -4.17 -16.32
N LYS A 224 -19.53 -4.58 -15.09
CA LYS A 224 -18.57 -5.67 -14.86
C LYS A 224 -18.94 -6.98 -15.55
N ALA A 225 -20.24 -7.28 -15.67
CA ALA A 225 -20.73 -8.49 -16.32
C ALA A 225 -20.48 -8.51 -17.84
N ASP A 226 -20.36 -7.34 -18.48
CA ASP A 226 -20.31 -7.17 -19.93
C ASP A 226 -18.89 -6.87 -20.46
N LEU A 227 -17.90 -6.86 -19.59
CA LEU A 227 -16.50 -6.52 -19.94
C LEU A 227 -15.84 -7.51 -20.93
N GLY A 228 -16.38 -8.70 -21.10
CA GLY A 228 -15.89 -9.71 -22.04
C GLY A 228 -16.26 -9.47 -23.51
N ALA A 229 -17.27 -8.62 -23.79
CA ALA A 229 -17.67 -8.30 -25.15
C ALA A 229 -16.84 -7.13 -25.71
N GLU A 230 -16.54 -7.16 -27.02
CA GLU A 230 -15.91 -6.02 -27.70
C GLU A 230 -16.74 -4.76 -27.55
N ASN A 231 -16.11 -3.65 -27.16
CA ASN A 231 -16.74 -2.35 -27.10
C ASN A 231 -15.73 -1.21 -27.27
N LEU A 232 -15.39 -0.94 -28.53
CA LEU A 232 -14.39 0.06 -28.89
C LEU A 232 -14.81 1.49 -28.48
N GLU A 233 -16.11 1.82 -28.50
CA GLU A 233 -16.59 3.14 -28.09
C GLU A 233 -16.42 3.38 -26.58
N ALA A 234 -16.71 2.38 -25.76
CA ALA A 234 -16.44 2.46 -24.32
C ALA A 234 -14.94 2.50 -24.03
N LEU A 235 -14.14 1.74 -24.77
CA LEU A 235 -12.69 1.77 -24.67
C LEU A 235 -12.15 3.17 -24.97
N LYS A 236 -12.57 3.81 -26.06
CA LYS A 236 -12.21 5.18 -26.41
C LYS A 236 -12.61 6.17 -25.32
N LYS A 237 -13.76 5.99 -24.71
CA LYS A 237 -14.22 6.83 -23.61
C LYS A 237 -13.41 6.63 -22.34
N GLY A 238 -12.97 5.40 -22.04
CA GLY A 238 -12.25 5.08 -20.81
C GLY A 238 -10.74 5.22 -20.89
N ILE A 239 -10.16 5.33 -22.11
CA ILE A 239 -8.70 5.41 -22.31
C ILE A 239 -8.06 6.62 -21.62
N VAL A 240 -8.84 7.67 -21.35
CA VAL A 240 -8.39 8.87 -20.60
C VAL A 240 -7.88 8.56 -19.19
N ASN A 241 -8.30 7.41 -18.62
CA ASN A 241 -7.75 6.93 -17.36
C ASN A 241 -6.29 6.50 -17.53
N LEU A 242 -5.97 5.71 -18.57
CA LEU A 242 -4.61 5.34 -18.92
C LEU A 242 -3.75 6.56 -19.23
N GLU A 243 -4.30 7.54 -19.96
CA GLU A 243 -3.62 8.82 -20.24
C GLU A 243 -3.16 9.49 -18.96
N LYS A 244 -4.05 9.62 -17.97
CA LYS A 244 -3.70 10.26 -16.70
C LYS A 244 -2.62 9.49 -15.95
N HIS A 245 -2.64 8.16 -15.97
CA HIS A 245 -1.58 7.37 -15.35
C HIS A 245 -0.23 7.51 -16.07
N ILE A 246 -0.21 7.58 -17.40
CA ILE A 246 1.01 7.89 -18.17
C ILE A 246 1.57 9.25 -17.78
N GLU A 247 0.73 10.30 -17.79
CA GLU A 247 1.12 11.66 -17.39
C GLU A 247 1.67 11.70 -15.96
N ASN A 248 1.03 10.97 -15.03
CA ASN A 248 1.46 10.91 -13.64
C ASN A 248 2.88 10.34 -13.51
N LEU A 249 3.16 9.24 -14.22
CA LEU A 249 4.49 8.60 -14.20
C LEU A 249 5.56 9.48 -14.88
N GLN A 250 5.21 10.12 -15.98
CA GLN A 250 6.11 11.04 -16.67
C GLN A 250 6.53 12.24 -15.80
N LYS A 251 5.68 12.68 -14.88
CA LYS A 251 6.00 13.75 -13.91
C LYS A 251 7.17 13.40 -12.99
N TYR A 252 7.45 12.14 -12.77
CA TYR A 252 8.60 11.69 -11.99
C TYR A 252 9.90 11.59 -12.81
N GLY A 253 9.84 11.87 -14.12
CA GLY A 253 11.00 11.88 -14.99
C GLY A 253 11.56 10.49 -15.36
N VAL A 254 10.80 9.42 -15.15
CA VAL A 254 11.20 8.04 -15.41
C VAL A 254 10.67 7.58 -16.77
N PRO A 255 11.46 6.86 -17.61
CA PRO A 255 10.96 6.23 -18.82
C PRO A 255 9.77 5.31 -18.55
N VAL A 256 8.67 5.46 -19.33
CA VAL A 256 7.45 4.70 -19.18
C VAL A 256 7.26 3.75 -20.37
N VAL A 257 7.05 2.47 -20.07
CA VAL A 257 6.63 1.43 -21.02
C VAL A 257 5.23 0.98 -20.63
N VAL A 258 4.27 1.07 -21.55
CA VAL A 258 2.91 0.58 -21.31
C VAL A 258 2.81 -0.87 -21.78
N THR A 259 2.31 -1.74 -20.93
CA THR A 259 1.97 -3.11 -21.33
C THR A 259 0.48 -3.35 -21.21
N LEU A 260 -0.09 -3.99 -22.20
CA LEU A 260 -1.44 -4.51 -22.16
C LEU A 260 -1.40 -5.97 -21.72
N ASN A 261 -1.90 -6.25 -20.50
CA ASN A 261 -2.08 -7.62 -20.04
C ASN A 261 -3.31 -8.21 -20.74
N SER A 262 -3.05 -9.08 -21.71
CA SER A 262 -4.04 -9.61 -22.65
C SER A 262 -4.94 -10.67 -22.00
N PHE A 263 -6.22 -10.60 -22.31
CA PHE A 263 -7.20 -11.65 -22.02
C PHE A 263 -7.70 -12.27 -23.33
N ILE A 264 -8.10 -13.54 -23.28
CA ILE A 264 -8.64 -14.29 -24.45
C ILE A 264 -9.81 -13.57 -25.13
N THR A 265 -10.54 -12.74 -24.38
CA THR A 265 -11.69 -11.97 -24.86
C THR A 265 -11.35 -10.64 -25.51
N ASP A 266 -10.09 -10.22 -25.47
CA ASP A 266 -9.66 -8.94 -26.02
C ASP A 266 -9.59 -9.04 -27.56
N SER A 267 -10.17 -8.06 -28.27
CA SER A 267 -10.16 -8.07 -29.73
C SER A 267 -8.90 -7.40 -30.30
N GLU A 268 -8.57 -7.75 -31.54
CA GLU A 268 -7.47 -7.11 -32.28
C GLU A 268 -7.70 -5.59 -32.43
N ALA A 269 -8.95 -5.18 -32.70
CA ALA A 269 -9.30 -3.77 -32.84
C ALA A 269 -9.10 -2.96 -31.56
N GLU A 270 -9.48 -3.53 -30.40
CA GLU A 270 -9.27 -2.92 -29.09
C GLU A 270 -7.78 -2.83 -28.77
N THR A 271 -7.02 -3.89 -29.02
CA THR A 271 -5.57 -3.95 -28.80
C THR A 271 -4.82 -2.94 -29.68
N ALA A 272 -5.16 -2.88 -30.99
CA ALA A 272 -4.56 -1.96 -31.93
C ALA A 272 -4.82 -0.49 -31.50
N TYR A 273 -6.03 -0.17 -31.05
CA TYR A 273 -6.37 1.16 -30.58
C TYR A 273 -5.53 1.58 -29.36
N VAL A 274 -5.36 0.72 -28.36
CA VAL A 274 -4.54 1.03 -27.17
C VAL A 274 -3.07 1.21 -27.55
N ARG A 275 -2.55 0.39 -28.49
CA ARG A 275 -1.18 0.52 -29.01
C ARG A 275 -0.95 1.88 -29.63
N GLU A 276 -1.78 2.26 -30.64
CA GLU A 276 -1.70 3.55 -31.33
C GLU A 276 -1.79 4.71 -30.35
N PHE A 277 -2.69 4.59 -29.37
CA PHE A 277 -2.86 5.60 -28.32
C PHE A 277 -1.59 5.81 -27.51
N CYS A 278 -0.90 4.75 -27.11
CA CYS A 278 0.35 4.82 -26.33
C CYS A 278 1.51 5.39 -27.16
N GLU A 279 1.66 4.89 -28.39
CA GLU A 279 2.74 5.31 -29.31
C GLU A 279 2.64 6.79 -29.65
N THR A 280 1.43 7.32 -29.89
CA THR A 280 1.21 8.74 -30.15
C THR A 280 1.54 9.65 -28.94
N ARG A 281 1.67 9.09 -27.73
CA ARG A 281 2.08 9.78 -26.50
C ARG A 281 3.56 9.57 -26.15
N GLY A 282 4.33 9.00 -27.08
CA GLY A 282 5.77 8.76 -26.90
C GLY A 282 6.09 7.65 -25.89
N CYS A 283 5.11 6.78 -25.57
CA CYS A 283 5.35 5.61 -24.74
C CYS A 283 5.67 4.39 -25.62
N GLU A 284 6.65 3.59 -25.22
CA GLU A 284 6.82 2.25 -25.76
C GLU A 284 5.61 1.39 -25.34
N PHE A 285 5.17 0.52 -26.22
CA PHE A 285 4.05 -0.38 -25.99
C PHE A 285 4.43 -1.83 -26.28
N ALA A 286 3.99 -2.76 -25.42
CA ALA A 286 4.08 -4.19 -25.66
C ALA A 286 2.82 -4.91 -25.18
N LEU A 287 2.43 -5.96 -25.88
CA LEU A 287 1.43 -6.91 -25.40
C LEU A 287 2.11 -7.88 -24.43
N SER A 288 1.45 -8.19 -23.32
CA SER A 288 1.88 -9.21 -22.37
C SER A 288 0.91 -10.38 -22.42
N GLU A 289 1.42 -11.54 -22.80
CA GLU A 289 0.70 -12.82 -22.88
C GLU A 289 1.29 -13.85 -21.89
N VAL A 290 1.93 -13.37 -20.83
CA VAL A 290 2.64 -14.22 -19.85
C VAL A 290 1.70 -15.19 -19.12
N TRP A 291 0.43 -14.86 -18.99
CA TRP A 291 -0.55 -15.76 -18.40
C TRP A 291 -0.76 -17.04 -19.24
N GLU A 292 -0.78 -16.90 -20.57
CA GLU A 292 -1.02 -18.03 -21.51
C GLU A 292 0.27 -18.73 -21.90
N LYS A 293 1.34 -17.94 -22.18
CA LYS A 293 2.57 -18.42 -22.83
C LYS A 293 3.78 -18.48 -21.89
N GLY A 294 3.58 -18.18 -20.59
CA GLY A 294 4.71 -18.11 -19.66
C GLY A 294 5.72 -17.03 -20.06
N GLY A 295 7.02 -17.29 -19.85
CA GLY A 295 8.09 -16.34 -20.13
C GLY A 295 8.17 -15.89 -21.59
N GLU A 296 7.82 -16.77 -22.54
CA GLU A 296 7.79 -16.43 -23.98
C GLU A 296 6.80 -15.29 -24.27
N GLY A 297 5.67 -15.25 -23.57
CA GLY A 297 4.68 -14.17 -23.69
C GLY A 297 5.13 -12.80 -23.17
N GLY A 298 6.29 -12.73 -22.51
CA GLY A 298 6.89 -11.52 -21.97
C GLY A 298 8.08 -10.95 -22.75
N ILE A 299 8.60 -11.65 -23.76
CA ILE A 299 9.83 -11.28 -24.48
C ILE A 299 9.69 -9.88 -25.11
N ALA A 300 8.61 -9.62 -25.82
CA ALA A 300 8.38 -8.32 -26.46
C ALA A 300 8.34 -7.16 -25.45
N LEU A 301 7.77 -7.40 -24.27
CA LEU A 301 7.78 -6.43 -23.17
C LEU A 301 9.20 -6.20 -22.67
N ALA A 302 9.97 -7.27 -22.45
CA ALA A 302 11.35 -7.17 -21.98
C ALA A 302 12.23 -6.35 -22.96
N GLU A 303 12.12 -6.59 -24.27
CA GLU A 303 12.82 -5.83 -25.29
C GLU A 303 12.46 -4.33 -25.25
N LYS A 304 11.19 -3.98 -25.04
CA LYS A 304 10.75 -2.59 -24.90
C LYS A 304 11.28 -1.92 -23.63
N VAL A 305 11.35 -2.67 -22.53
CA VAL A 305 11.93 -2.17 -21.27
C VAL A 305 13.42 -1.92 -21.43
N LEU A 306 14.18 -2.85 -21.98
CA LEU A 306 15.61 -2.70 -22.25
C LEU A 306 15.86 -1.49 -23.16
N LYS A 307 15.13 -1.38 -24.25
CA LYS A 307 15.21 -0.23 -25.15
C LYS A 307 14.94 1.09 -24.41
N ALA A 308 13.92 1.13 -23.55
CA ALA A 308 13.61 2.34 -22.80
C ALA A 308 14.73 2.71 -21.81
N ILE A 309 15.38 1.74 -21.18
CA ILE A 309 16.52 1.95 -20.28
C ILE A 309 17.74 2.48 -21.05
N ASP A 310 18.02 1.91 -22.24
CA ASP A 310 19.22 2.23 -23.00
C ASP A 310 19.11 3.55 -23.78
N GLU A 311 17.93 3.88 -24.30
CA GLU A 311 17.73 4.98 -25.24
C GLU A 311 17.10 6.23 -24.64
N LYS A 312 16.39 6.12 -23.49
CA LYS A 312 15.70 7.28 -22.90
C LYS A 312 16.47 7.82 -21.70
N GLU A 313 16.55 9.13 -21.62
CA GLU A 313 17.12 9.80 -20.45
C GLU A 313 16.23 9.61 -19.23
N ASN A 314 16.84 9.34 -18.08
CA ASN A 314 16.17 9.20 -16.79
C ASN A 314 16.48 10.43 -15.94
N HIS A 315 15.44 11.20 -15.64
CA HIS A 315 15.48 12.39 -14.79
C HIS A 315 14.68 12.19 -13.50
N PHE A 316 14.74 10.98 -12.92
CA PHE A 316 13.95 10.63 -11.75
C PHE A 316 14.06 11.67 -10.64
N HIS A 317 12.93 12.15 -10.16
CA HIS A 317 12.80 13.01 -9.00
C HIS A 317 11.50 12.72 -8.26
N VAL A 318 11.45 13.10 -7.00
CA VAL A 318 10.25 12.98 -6.17
C VAL A 318 9.32 14.17 -6.43
N LEU A 319 8.03 13.99 -6.15
CA LEU A 319 7.02 15.02 -6.48
C LEU A 319 7.18 16.31 -5.66
N TYR A 320 7.66 16.21 -4.42
CA TYR A 320 7.81 17.33 -3.50
C TYR A 320 9.00 17.15 -2.56
N GLU A 321 9.54 18.25 -2.04
CA GLU A 321 10.61 18.24 -1.03
C GLU A 321 10.02 18.03 0.37
N ASN A 322 10.84 17.48 1.29
CA ASN A 322 10.40 17.18 2.67
C ASN A 322 10.02 18.44 3.46
N GLU A 323 10.65 19.56 3.17
CA GLU A 323 10.47 20.85 3.84
C GLU A 323 9.16 21.55 3.45
N LEU A 324 8.51 21.11 2.40
CA LEU A 324 7.20 21.64 2.02
C LEU A 324 6.18 21.38 3.16
N PRO A 325 5.34 22.34 3.55
CA PRO A 325 4.33 22.12 4.58
C PRO A 325 3.40 20.95 4.26
N LEU A 326 2.96 20.20 5.28
CA LEU A 326 2.12 19.01 5.10
C LEU A 326 0.88 19.28 4.23
N GLN A 327 0.21 20.41 4.44
CA GLN A 327 -0.96 20.79 3.63
C GLN A 327 -0.62 20.97 2.16
N ASP A 328 0.53 21.54 1.86
CA ASP A 328 0.97 21.77 0.48
C ASP A 328 1.43 20.48 -0.19
N LYS A 329 2.06 19.54 0.54
CA LYS A 329 2.33 18.18 0.04
C LYS A 329 1.04 17.48 -0.37
N ILE A 330 0.01 17.53 0.51
CA ILE A 330 -1.31 16.92 0.26
C ILE A 330 -1.96 17.55 -0.98
N LYS A 331 -1.97 18.88 -1.06
CA LYS A 331 -2.51 19.60 -2.21
C LYS A 331 -1.77 19.26 -3.50
N LYS A 332 -0.44 19.17 -3.45
CA LYS A 332 0.37 18.83 -4.62
C LYS A 332 0.05 17.44 -5.16
N ILE A 333 -0.05 16.43 -4.29
CA ILE A 333 -0.46 15.08 -4.70
C ILE A 333 -1.88 15.10 -5.29
N ALA A 334 -2.83 15.75 -4.60
CA ALA A 334 -4.22 15.81 -5.04
C ALA A 334 -4.39 16.46 -6.43
N GLN A 335 -3.71 17.55 -6.65
CA GLN A 335 -3.78 18.30 -7.91
C GLN A 335 -3.00 17.63 -9.04
N GLU A 336 -1.74 17.27 -8.76
CA GLU A 336 -0.83 16.76 -9.77
C GLU A 336 -1.14 15.32 -10.18
N ILE A 337 -1.42 14.45 -9.20
CA ILE A 337 -1.60 13.00 -9.41
C ILE A 337 -3.08 12.67 -9.62
N TYR A 338 -3.98 13.19 -8.77
CA TYR A 338 -5.40 12.82 -8.86
C TYR A 338 -6.20 13.72 -9.80
N GLY A 339 -5.76 14.96 -10.04
CA GLY A 339 -6.46 15.91 -10.89
C GLY A 339 -7.57 16.69 -10.17
N ALA A 340 -7.51 16.75 -8.83
CA ALA A 340 -8.39 17.59 -8.03
C ALA A 340 -8.15 19.08 -8.28
N SER A 341 -9.18 19.90 -8.15
CA SER A 341 -9.07 21.37 -8.22
C SER A 341 -8.52 21.95 -6.91
N ASP A 342 -8.91 21.39 -5.75
CA ASP A 342 -8.43 21.78 -4.43
C ASP A 342 -8.64 20.64 -3.42
N VAL A 343 -8.22 20.86 -2.17
CA VAL A 343 -8.37 19.95 -1.04
C VAL A 343 -9.14 20.63 0.08
N VAL A 344 -10.19 19.97 0.53
CA VAL A 344 -10.99 20.39 1.69
C VAL A 344 -10.57 19.60 2.91
N PHE A 345 -10.10 20.30 3.95
CA PHE A 345 -9.73 19.69 5.22
C PHE A 345 -10.88 19.79 6.22
N ALA A 346 -11.38 18.67 6.72
CA ALA A 346 -12.30 18.65 7.84
C ALA A 346 -11.67 19.38 9.06
N PRO A 347 -12.45 20.01 9.94
CA PRO A 347 -11.92 20.71 11.12
C PRO A 347 -10.98 19.86 11.98
N ALA A 348 -11.30 18.56 12.11
CA ALA A 348 -10.43 17.60 12.82
C ALA A 348 -9.08 17.44 12.11
N ALA A 349 -9.09 17.23 10.79
CA ALA A 349 -7.87 17.07 9.99
C ALA A 349 -6.99 18.30 10.03
N ALA A 350 -7.57 19.51 9.94
CA ALA A 350 -6.82 20.75 10.05
C ALA A 350 -6.14 20.92 11.43
N LYS A 351 -6.84 20.56 12.51
CA LYS A 351 -6.27 20.56 13.86
C LYS A 351 -5.13 19.54 14.00
N GLN A 352 -5.32 18.33 13.45
CA GLN A 352 -4.32 17.27 13.47
C GLN A 352 -3.06 17.66 12.68
N LEU A 353 -3.19 18.24 11.49
CA LEU A 353 -2.05 18.74 10.70
C LEU A 353 -1.22 19.76 11.46
N LYS A 354 -1.89 20.74 12.10
CA LYS A 354 -1.23 21.72 12.95
C LYS A 354 -0.47 21.03 14.08
N ARG A 355 -1.13 20.11 14.80
CA ARG A 355 -0.51 19.39 15.92
C ARG A 355 0.69 18.55 15.49
N LEU A 356 0.60 17.83 14.35
CA LEU A 356 1.71 17.05 13.82
C LEU A 356 2.93 17.93 13.47
N THR A 357 2.69 19.11 12.92
CA THR A 357 3.76 20.07 12.63
C THR A 357 4.43 20.56 13.92
N GLU A 358 3.64 20.90 14.96
CA GLU A 358 4.15 21.32 16.29
C GLU A 358 4.97 20.20 16.95
N LEU A 359 4.60 18.93 16.74
CA LEU A 359 5.33 17.76 17.25
C LEU A 359 6.59 17.41 16.41
N GLY A 360 6.91 18.18 15.38
CA GLY A 360 8.12 17.98 14.56
C GLY A 360 7.97 16.95 13.43
N PHE A 361 6.74 16.58 13.05
CA PHE A 361 6.47 15.65 11.94
C PHE A 361 6.21 16.35 10.60
N GLY A 362 6.42 17.67 10.52
CA GLY A 362 6.17 18.48 9.32
C GLY A 362 6.96 18.04 8.09
N ASP A 363 8.18 17.55 8.28
CA ASP A 363 9.11 17.15 7.20
C ASP A 363 8.92 15.69 6.73
N LEU A 364 7.96 14.95 7.31
CA LEU A 364 7.68 13.60 6.86
C LEU A 364 6.95 13.59 5.52
N PRO A 365 7.18 12.58 4.66
CA PRO A 365 6.38 12.39 3.46
C PRO A 365 4.93 12.03 3.82
N VAL A 366 4.02 12.27 2.90
CA VAL A 366 2.58 11.99 3.04
C VAL A 366 2.23 10.67 2.40
N CYS A 367 1.37 9.90 3.05
CA CYS A 367 0.78 8.67 2.54
C CYS A 367 -0.73 8.89 2.39
N MET A 368 -1.16 9.12 1.16
CA MET A 368 -2.58 9.34 0.87
C MET A 368 -3.34 8.02 0.94
N ALA A 369 -4.28 7.93 1.88
CA ALA A 369 -5.18 6.79 2.05
C ALA A 369 -6.51 7.09 1.36
N LYS A 370 -6.70 6.50 0.18
CA LYS A 370 -7.81 6.74 -0.74
C LYS A 370 -8.37 5.41 -1.26
N ASN A 371 -9.62 5.40 -1.75
CA ASN A 371 -10.14 4.24 -2.47
C ASN A 371 -9.30 3.94 -3.73
N GLN A 372 -9.32 2.68 -4.17
CA GLN A 372 -8.55 2.20 -5.33
C GLN A 372 -9.35 2.21 -6.64
N TYR A 373 -10.59 2.67 -6.64
CA TYR A 373 -11.51 2.54 -7.78
C TYR A 373 -11.59 3.77 -8.67
N SER A 374 -11.16 4.90 -8.18
CA SER A 374 -11.20 6.19 -8.89
C SER A 374 -9.96 7.03 -8.57
N LEU A 375 -9.61 7.96 -9.41
CA LEU A 375 -8.64 9.02 -9.11
C LEU A 375 -9.15 9.99 -8.03
N SER A 376 -10.49 10.09 -7.87
CA SER A 376 -11.15 10.86 -6.81
C SER A 376 -11.31 10.04 -5.51
N ASP A 377 -11.69 10.70 -4.42
CA ASP A 377 -12.18 10.07 -3.18
C ASP A 377 -13.61 9.48 -3.34
N ASP A 378 -14.34 9.86 -4.38
CA ASP A 378 -15.59 9.23 -4.78
C ASP A 378 -15.35 8.05 -5.74
N PRO A 379 -15.63 6.79 -5.32
CA PRO A 379 -15.38 5.61 -6.15
C PRO A 379 -16.29 5.50 -7.39
N THR A 380 -17.32 6.34 -7.51
CA THR A 380 -18.25 6.33 -8.65
C THR A 380 -17.77 7.17 -9.81
N LEU A 381 -16.81 8.08 -9.60
CA LEU A 381 -16.23 8.93 -10.63
C LEU A 381 -15.17 8.17 -11.42
N LEU A 382 -15.58 7.56 -12.53
CA LEU A 382 -14.73 6.74 -13.39
C LEU A 382 -13.95 7.58 -14.42
N GLY A 383 -12.98 6.96 -15.06
CA GLY A 383 -12.18 7.56 -16.13
C GLY A 383 -11.16 8.57 -15.61
N ARG A 384 -11.27 9.82 -16.02
CA ARG A 384 -10.40 10.93 -15.61
C ARG A 384 -11.25 12.06 -15.02
N PRO A 385 -11.71 11.92 -13.76
CA PRO A 385 -12.43 12.99 -13.10
C PRO A 385 -11.56 14.24 -12.98
N SER A 386 -12.18 15.40 -13.10
CA SER A 386 -11.53 16.72 -12.98
C SER A 386 -12.47 17.72 -12.31
N GLY A 387 -11.91 18.78 -11.73
CA GLY A 387 -12.69 19.84 -11.08
C GLY A 387 -13.35 19.44 -9.76
N PHE A 388 -13.03 18.27 -9.21
CA PHE A 388 -13.51 17.85 -7.90
C PHE A 388 -12.60 18.38 -6.78
N GLU A 389 -13.14 18.49 -5.57
CA GLU A 389 -12.41 18.78 -4.37
C GLU A 389 -12.13 17.46 -3.62
N LEU A 390 -10.87 17.24 -3.22
CA LEU A 390 -10.52 16.06 -2.43
C LEU A 390 -10.79 16.32 -0.94
N ASN A 391 -11.59 15.46 -0.30
CA ASN A 391 -11.97 15.63 1.10
C ASN A 391 -11.05 14.87 2.04
N VAL A 392 -10.28 15.59 2.85
CA VAL A 392 -9.44 15.02 3.90
C VAL A 392 -10.22 14.99 5.22
N ARG A 393 -10.52 13.79 5.70
CA ARG A 393 -11.32 13.56 6.90
C ARG A 393 -10.48 13.59 8.18
N GLU A 394 -9.33 12.95 8.12
CA GLU A 394 -8.47 12.70 9.28
C GLU A 394 -7.01 12.57 8.84
N VAL A 395 -6.09 12.94 9.74
CA VAL A 395 -4.64 12.83 9.50
C VAL A 395 -3.99 12.30 10.78
N TYR A 396 -3.10 11.32 10.64
CA TYR A 396 -2.30 10.81 11.75
C TYR A 396 -0.88 10.45 11.30
N VAL A 397 0.03 10.27 12.24
CA VAL A 397 1.39 9.88 11.94
C VAL A 397 1.63 8.40 12.21
N SER A 398 2.26 7.71 11.27
CA SER A 398 2.94 6.43 11.47
C SER A 398 4.41 6.74 11.76
N ALA A 399 4.71 7.08 13.02
CA ALA A 399 6.00 7.66 13.41
C ALA A 399 7.18 6.69 13.25
N GLY A 400 6.95 5.40 13.50
CA GLY A 400 7.93 4.34 13.27
C GLY A 400 8.19 4.09 11.79
N ALA A 401 7.16 4.07 10.96
CA ALA A 401 7.28 4.00 9.50
C ALA A 401 7.86 5.31 8.93
N GLY A 402 7.58 6.44 9.59
CA GLY A 402 8.08 7.76 9.24
C GLY A 402 7.36 8.39 8.05
N PHE A 403 6.05 8.37 8.06
CA PHE A 403 5.18 9.12 7.14
C PHE A 403 3.89 9.54 7.83
N VAL A 404 3.23 10.55 7.27
CA VAL A 404 1.93 11.04 7.72
C VAL A 404 0.84 10.43 6.85
N VAL A 405 -0.11 9.74 7.47
CA VAL A 405 -1.26 9.14 6.78
C VAL A 405 -2.39 10.16 6.69
N VAL A 406 -2.95 10.29 5.49
CA VAL A 406 -4.02 11.25 5.17
C VAL A 406 -5.24 10.49 4.67
N LEU A 407 -6.29 10.41 5.49
CA LEU A 407 -7.50 9.66 5.18
C LEU A 407 -8.46 10.52 4.35
N THR A 408 -8.77 10.04 3.14
CA THR A 408 -9.80 10.61 2.26
C THR A 408 -10.96 9.62 2.14
N GLY A 409 -12.18 10.09 2.35
CA GLY A 409 -13.34 9.21 2.25
C GLY A 409 -13.37 8.07 3.30
N ALA A 410 -14.03 6.97 2.98
CA ALA A 410 -14.18 5.79 3.86
C ALA A 410 -13.10 4.75 3.56
N VAL A 411 -11.93 4.88 4.16
CA VAL A 411 -10.88 3.86 4.12
C VAL A 411 -11.03 2.91 5.30
N MET A 412 -10.97 1.60 5.04
CA MET A 412 -11.29 0.57 6.00
C MET A 412 -10.04 -0.27 6.32
N THR A 413 -9.64 -0.29 7.59
CA THR A 413 -8.48 -1.04 8.09
C THR A 413 -8.84 -2.43 8.62
N MET A 414 -10.15 -2.74 8.76
CA MET A 414 -10.67 -4.07 9.07
C MET A 414 -11.78 -4.44 8.09
N PRO A 415 -11.47 -5.16 7.00
CA PRO A 415 -12.46 -5.67 6.06
C PRO A 415 -13.44 -6.63 6.74
N GLY A 416 -14.59 -6.85 6.13
CA GLY A 416 -15.52 -7.91 6.55
C GLY A 416 -15.61 -9.01 5.51
N LEU A 417 -15.94 -10.22 5.93
CA LEU A 417 -16.23 -11.32 5.01
C LEU A 417 -17.39 -10.94 4.08
N PRO A 418 -17.34 -11.33 2.79
CA PRO A 418 -18.45 -11.18 1.85
C PRO A 418 -19.62 -12.11 2.22
N LYS A 419 -20.76 -11.96 1.53
CA LYS A 419 -21.95 -12.80 1.74
C LYS A 419 -21.65 -14.30 1.49
N ALA A 420 -20.77 -14.60 0.54
CA ALA A 420 -20.27 -15.94 0.24
C ALA A 420 -18.74 -15.90 0.35
N PRO A 421 -18.16 -16.19 1.52
CA PRO A 421 -16.71 -16.23 1.69
C PRO A 421 -16.09 -17.40 0.94
N ALA A 422 -14.85 -17.23 0.48
CA ALA A 422 -14.07 -18.29 -0.19
C ALA A 422 -13.92 -19.55 0.69
N ALA A 423 -13.94 -19.38 2.00
CA ALA A 423 -13.89 -20.47 2.97
C ALA A 423 -14.98 -21.54 2.77
N TYR A 424 -16.09 -21.23 2.09
CA TYR A 424 -17.13 -22.24 1.77
C TYR A 424 -16.64 -23.29 0.78
N ASN A 425 -15.62 -22.99 0.00
CA ASN A 425 -15.09 -23.86 -1.06
C ASN A 425 -13.76 -24.51 -0.71
N ILE A 426 -13.14 -24.08 0.41
CA ILE A 426 -11.84 -24.60 0.85
C ILE A 426 -12.07 -25.78 1.79
N ASP A 427 -11.41 -26.90 1.49
CA ASP A 427 -11.48 -28.11 2.31
C ASP A 427 -10.13 -28.85 2.28
N VAL A 428 -10.02 -29.89 3.10
CA VAL A 428 -8.86 -30.77 3.17
C VAL A 428 -9.35 -32.20 2.93
N ASP A 429 -8.81 -32.87 1.92
CA ASP A 429 -9.13 -34.27 1.63
C ASP A 429 -8.48 -35.24 2.63
N ASP A 430 -8.87 -36.52 2.57
CA ASP A 430 -8.35 -37.58 3.47
C ASP A 430 -6.83 -37.79 3.39
N SER A 431 -6.18 -37.32 2.35
CA SER A 431 -4.71 -37.36 2.18
C SER A 431 -4.00 -36.16 2.81
N GLY A 432 -4.74 -35.18 3.32
CA GLY A 432 -4.23 -33.92 3.84
C GLY A 432 -3.97 -32.87 2.77
N ARG A 433 -4.42 -33.06 1.54
CA ARG A 433 -4.28 -32.08 0.46
C ARG A 433 -5.40 -31.04 0.56
N ILE A 434 -5.03 -29.78 0.44
CA ILE A 434 -5.98 -28.67 0.41
C ILE A 434 -6.60 -28.59 -0.98
N VAL A 435 -7.93 -28.42 -1.03
CA VAL A 435 -8.74 -28.26 -2.24
C VAL A 435 -9.52 -26.95 -2.20
N GLY A 436 -9.84 -26.35 -3.34
CA GLY A 436 -10.63 -25.13 -3.44
C GLY A 436 -9.89 -23.84 -3.08
N LEU A 437 -8.56 -23.89 -2.95
CA LEU A 437 -7.74 -22.71 -2.65
C LEU A 437 -7.50 -21.84 -3.91
N PHE A 438 -7.56 -22.44 -5.10
CA PHE A 438 -7.35 -21.83 -6.42
C PHE A 438 -8.51 -22.14 -7.36
#